data_e3eaf55c1ff8a1a0d884fc724f8b3066
#
_entry.id   e3eaf55c1ff8a1a0d884fc724f8b3066
#
_cell.length_a   1.000
_cell.length_b   1.000
_cell.length_c   1.000
_cell.angle_alpha   90.00
_cell.angle_beta   90.00
_cell.angle_gamma   90.00
#
_symmetry.space_group_name_H-M   'P 1'
#
loop_
_entity.id
_entity.type
_entity.pdbx_description
1 polymer ?
#
loop_
_entity_poly.entity_id
_entity_poly.type
_entity_poly.pdbx_seq_one_letter_code
_entity_poly.pdbx_strand_id
1 'polypeptide(L)'
;MATQTACRVCAGELSLRVVGSNGHAPLAEAFAPSLHETGRHGDLLACVECGTVQQPLLPAGDELHELYRDMRDDAYLGEEAGRRATAAHLLDLIGAQVGGGRLLDVGCGHGLLLDEARSRGYETVGLELSRSAARHARETLGLDVREAPVEDFADDEGFDVVVLADVLEHLDDPVGAVQGCAGLLRPGGVLCVVTPDPSSVIARLAGRRWWGFVPAHACLLPRATLRELLAARGLVISTDVPFVRSFSARRWASGLAERLGPVRAPLEWLAGALPDSASLSLALYDERVIIAHRIDVQHAPQPLLRHRGAAATVALVLPAYNATRTIPDVVAEIPVEAADRALLVDDDSHDDTTSVALAHGLDVIRHPHNRGYGAGQKTGYARALLDGADVIVMVHADGQYAPGLVPEMVAPILEGRADMVIGSRMLRDRAIAGGMPRWKWLGNRMLTAIENRAFGMALSEYHTGYRAFSAQLLRSIPFLRNSDDFVFDQQIFAQVLARGARVVEVPIPTRYFREASSVDLPTSIRYGVQTLGVLGRFVIDRRRGRWPLLRRAAGDLGAQRP
;
A
#
# COMPACT_ATOMS: atom_id res chain seq x y z
N MET A 1 -13.01 -14.51 -26.57
CA MET A 1 -12.61 -14.30 -25.18
C MET A 1 -11.28 -14.98 -24.92
N ALA A 2 -10.22 -14.23 -24.71
CA ALA A 2 -8.92 -14.80 -24.32
C ALA A 2 -9.00 -15.21 -22.83
N THR A 3 -8.78 -16.49 -22.54
CA THR A 3 -8.73 -16.97 -21.14
C THR A 3 -7.51 -16.33 -20.46
N GLN A 4 -7.74 -15.51 -19.46
CA GLN A 4 -6.68 -14.84 -18.73
C GLN A 4 -5.91 -15.86 -17.88
N THR A 5 -4.65 -16.10 -18.21
CA THR A 5 -3.81 -17.14 -17.59
C THR A 5 -2.93 -16.63 -16.45
N ALA A 6 -2.86 -15.30 -16.26
CA ALA A 6 -2.01 -14.63 -15.28
C ALA A 6 -2.81 -13.62 -14.43
N CYS A 7 -2.31 -13.34 -13.24
CA CYS A 7 -2.91 -12.36 -12.33
C CYS A 7 -2.87 -10.94 -12.92
N ARG A 8 -4.00 -10.23 -12.86
CA ARG A 8 -4.14 -8.84 -13.33
C ARG A 8 -3.27 -7.85 -12.55
N VAL A 9 -2.96 -8.16 -11.30
CA VAL A 9 -2.19 -7.27 -10.42
C VAL A 9 -0.69 -7.51 -10.52
N CYS A 10 -0.25 -8.80 -10.55
CA CYS A 10 1.17 -9.13 -10.41
C CYS A 10 1.70 -10.10 -11.47
N ALA A 11 0.90 -10.45 -12.46
CA ALA A 11 1.22 -11.46 -13.48
C ALA A 11 1.59 -12.85 -12.92
N GLY A 12 1.37 -13.11 -11.62
CA GLY A 12 1.64 -14.39 -10.97
C GLY A 12 0.67 -15.49 -11.40
N GLU A 13 1.03 -16.74 -11.05
CA GLU A 13 0.24 -17.92 -11.34
C GLU A 13 -1.12 -17.89 -10.63
N LEU A 14 -2.15 -18.38 -11.31
CA LEU A 14 -3.51 -18.47 -10.81
C LEU A 14 -3.87 -19.91 -10.46
N SER A 15 -4.57 -20.10 -9.34
CA SER A 15 -5.13 -21.38 -8.92
C SER A 15 -6.63 -21.26 -8.70
N LEU A 16 -7.38 -22.32 -8.99
CA LEU A 16 -8.82 -22.36 -8.76
C LEU A 16 -9.12 -22.22 -7.26
N ARG A 17 -9.91 -21.19 -6.90
CA ARG A 17 -10.37 -20.94 -5.54
C ARG A 17 -11.81 -21.43 -5.31
N VAL A 18 -12.71 -21.07 -6.23
CA VAL A 18 -14.14 -21.43 -6.17
C VAL A 18 -14.63 -21.80 -7.56
N VAL A 19 -15.29 -22.93 -7.69
CA VAL A 19 -15.97 -23.34 -8.93
C VAL A 19 -17.21 -22.49 -9.12
N GLY A 20 -17.36 -21.90 -10.27
CA GLY A 20 -18.50 -21.08 -10.65
C GLY A 20 -19.80 -21.87 -10.75
N SER A 21 -20.91 -21.20 -10.56
CA SER A 21 -22.24 -21.81 -10.63
C SER A 21 -22.83 -21.83 -12.03
N ASN A 22 -22.37 -20.96 -12.96
CA ASN A 22 -22.91 -20.83 -14.30
C ASN A 22 -21.85 -20.38 -15.32
N GLY A 23 -21.77 -21.10 -16.45
CA GLY A 23 -20.88 -20.83 -17.58
C GLY A 23 -21.39 -19.76 -18.57
N HIS A 24 -22.22 -18.81 -18.17
CA HIS A 24 -22.77 -17.80 -19.06
C HIS A 24 -22.08 -16.46 -18.84
N ALA A 25 -21.80 -15.74 -19.95
CA ALA A 25 -21.33 -14.37 -19.89
C ALA A 25 -22.37 -13.50 -19.18
N PRO A 26 -21.95 -12.60 -18.26
CA PRO A 26 -22.88 -11.72 -17.57
C PRO A 26 -23.55 -10.75 -18.57
N LEU A 27 -24.84 -10.53 -18.40
CA LEU A 27 -25.58 -9.47 -19.10
C LEU A 27 -25.34 -8.13 -18.40
N ALA A 28 -25.55 -7.00 -19.10
CA ALA A 28 -25.39 -5.65 -18.54
C ALA A 28 -26.16 -5.44 -17.22
N GLU A 29 -27.33 -6.06 -17.08
CA GLU A 29 -28.14 -6.04 -15.85
C GLU A 29 -27.40 -6.64 -14.63
N ALA A 30 -26.51 -7.60 -14.83
CA ALA A 30 -25.74 -8.22 -13.73
C ALA A 30 -24.67 -7.29 -13.13
N PHE A 31 -24.41 -6.15 -13.77
CA PHE A 31 -23.49 -5.12 -13.28
C PHE A 31 -24.18 -4.02 -12.46
N ALA A 32 -25.52 -4.04 -12.35
CA ALA A 32 -26.26 -3.05 -11.59
C ALA A 32 -25.93 -3.14 -10.08
N PRO A 33 -25.52 -2.03 -9.41
CA PRO A 33 -25.13 -2.02 -7.98
C PRO A 33 -26.23 -2.48 -7.01
N SER A 34 -27.50 -2.42 -7.42
CA SER A 34 -28.64 -2.86 -6.60
C SER A 34 -29.01 -4.33 -6.75
N LEU A 35 -28.46 -5.02 -7.77
CA LEU A 35 -28.69 -6.44 -8.00
C LEU A 35 -27.67 -7.29 -7.24
N HIS A 36 -28.09 -7.87 -6.13
CA HIS A 36 -27.25 -8.77 -5.33
C HIS A 36 -27.50 -10.25 -5.70
N GLU A 37 -27.10 -10.66 -6.91
CA GLU A 37 -27.07 -12.06 -7.27
C GLU A 37 -25.86 -12.77 -6.67
N THR A 38 -25.83 -12.89 -5.33
CA THR A 38 -24.76 -13.63 -4.63
C THR A 38 -24.73 -15.10 -5.06
N GLY A 39 -23.52 -15.59 -5.40
CA GLY A 39 -23.30 -16.99 -5.78
C GLY A 39 -23.53 -17.30 -7.27
N ARG A 40 -23.88 -16.31 -8.09
CA ARG A 40 -23.89 -16.45 -9.56
C ARG A 40 -22.66 -15.78 -10.15
N HIS A 41 -21.57 -16.48 -10.20
CA HIS A 41 -20.30 -16.01 -10.75
C HIS A 41 -19.64 -17.11 -11.56
N GLY A 42 -18.72 -16.75 -12.45
CA GLY A 42 -17.83 -17.69 -13.12
C GLY A 42 -16.83 -18.33 -12.14
N ASP A 43 -15.90 -19.12 -12.66
CA ASP A 43 -14.81 -19.64 -11.85
C ASP A 43 -14.00 -18.48 -11.24
N LEU A 44 -13.73 -18.57 -9.95
CA LEU A 44 -12.89 -17.61 -9.24
C LEU A 44 -11.49 -18.20 -9.08
N LEU A 45 -10.51 -17.53 -9.66
CA LEU A 45 -9.11 -17.89 -9.53
C LEU A 45 -8.41 -16.99 -8.50
N ALA A 46 -7.56 -17.57 -7.67
CA ALA A 46 -6.72 -16.82 -6.73
C ALA A 46 -5.27 -16.86 -7.17
N CYS A 47 -4.61 -15.71 -7.12
CA CYS A 47 -3.18 -15.62 -7.35
C CYS A 47 -2.41 -16.24 -6.18
N VAL A 48 -1.47 -17.14 -6.49
CA VAL A 48 -0.63 -17.81 -5.47
C VAL A 48 0.37 -16.84 -4.82
N GLU A 49 0.73 -15.75 -5.48
CA GLU A 49 1.71 -14.75 -5.01
C GLU A 49 1.05 -13.63 -4.20
N CYS A 50 0.10 -12.89 -4.79
CA CYS A 50 -0.51 -11.72 -4.14
C CYS A 50 -1.86 -12.00 -3.48
N GLY A 51 -2.50 -13.14 -3.78
CA GLY A 51 -3.80 -13.53 -3.21
C GLY A 51 -5.00 -12.84 -3.85
N THR A 52 -4.81 -12.01 -4.88
CA THR A 52 -5.89 -11.40 -5.67
C THR A 52 -6.82 -12.47 -6.21
N VAL A 53 -8.12 -12.25 -6.09
CA VAL A 53 -9.15 -13.15 -6.61
C VAL A 53 -9.78 -12.52 -7.84
N GLN A 54 -9.82 -13.25 -8.95
CA GLN A 54 -10.32 -12.70 -10.21
C GLN A 54 -11.20 -13.68 -10.99
N GLN A 55 -12.05 -13.12 -11.84
CA GLN A 55 -12.88 -13.88 -12.80
C GLN A 55 -12.21 -13.82 -14.18
N PRO A 56 -11.68 -14.95 -14.70
CA PRO A 56 -10.93 -14.96 -15.96
C PRO A 56 -11.77 -14.83 -17.22
N LEU A 57 -13.09 -15.05 -17.11
CA LEU A 57 -14.01 -15.08 -18.24
C LEU A 57 -14.80 -13.79 -18.43
N LEU A 58 -14.54 -12.74 -17.66
CA LEU A 58 -15.15 -11.44 -17.87
C LEU A 58 -14.56 -10.77 -19.12
N PRO A 59 -15.37 -9.98 -19.84
CA PRO A 59 -14.87 -9.10 -20.87
C PRO A 59 -13.80 -8.14 -20.34
N ALA A 60 -13.00 -7.56 -21.21
CA ALA A 60 -11.95 -6.61 -20.85
C ALA A 60 -11.96 -5.43 -21.85
N GLY A 61 -11.44 -4.28 -21.42
CA GLY A 61 -11.35 -3.07 -22.23
C GLY A 61 -12.74 -2.59 -22.73
N ASP A 62 -12.84 -2.22 -24.00
CA ASP A 62 -14.05 -1.63 -24.57
C ASP A 62 -15.30 -2.52 -24.42
N GLU A 63 -15.15 -3.85 -24.50
CA GLU A 63 -16.27 -4.78 -24.33
C GLU A 63 -16.86 -4.71 -22.91
N LEU A 64 -16.02 -4.56 -21.88
CA LEU A 64 -16.45 -4.34 -20.49
C LEU A 64 -17.08 -2.96 -20.33
N HIS A 65 -16.48 -1.93 -20.91
CA HIS A 65 -17.02 -0.56 -20.87
C HIS A 65 -18.41 -0.46 -21.49
N GLU A 66 -18.68 -1.16 -22.62
CA GLU A 66 -20.02 -1.17 -23.23
C GLU A 66 -21.08 -1.79 -22.31
N LEU A 67 -20.74 -2.86 -21.57
CA LEU A 67 -21.67 -3.42 -20.57
C LEU A 67 -22.04 -2.41 -19.49
N TYR A 68 -21.07 -1.59 -19.02
CA TYR A 68 -21.36 -0.52 -18.07
C TYR A 68 -22.14 0.63 -18.70
N ARG A 69 -21.86 1.01 -19.96
CA ARG A 69 -22.60 2.08 -20.67
C ARG A 69 -24.10 1.77 -20.82
N ASP A 70 -24.43 0.52 -21.03
CA ASP A 70 -25.81 0.06 -21.22
C ASP A 70 -26.50 -0.32 -19.90
N MET A 71 -25.77 -0.33 -18.77
CA MET A 71 -26.30 -0.65 -17.44
C MET A 71 -27.37 0.36 -17.02
N ARG A 72 -28.46 -0.17 -16.44
CA ARG A 72 -29.52 0.60 -15.77
C ARG A 72 -29.75 0.04 -14.38
N ASP A 73 -29.92 0.92 -13.41
CA ASP A 73 -30.23 0.55 -12.03
C ASP A 73 -31.33 1.46 -11.48
N ASP A 74 -32.58 1.17 -11.88
CA ASP A 74 -33.75 1.94 -11.43
C ASP A 74 -34.02 1.82 -9.92
N ALA A 75 -33.52 0.75 -9.29
CA ALA A 75 -33.65 0.51 -7.84
C ALA A 75 -32.63 1.31 -7.01
N TYR A 76 -31.59 1.87 -7.64
CA TYR A 76 -30.50 2.58 -6.94
C TYR A 76 -31.00 3.72 -6.06
N LEU A 77 -31.90 4.54 -6.58
CA LEU A 77 -32.45 5.70 -5.89
C LEU A 77 -33.49 5.34 -4.80
N GLY A 78 -33.97 4.10 -4.77
CA GLY A 78 -34.85 3.62 -3.70
C GLY A 78 -34.22 3.64 -2.30
N GLU A 79 -32.89 3.69 -2.21
CA GLU A 79 -32.10 3.76 -0.96
C GLU A 79 -31.32 5.08 -0.87
N GLU A 80 -31.76 6.15 -1.51
CA GLU A 80 -31.02 7.42 -1.58
C GLU A 80 -30.60 7.95 -0.21
N ALA A 81 -31.49 7.97 0.77
CA ALA A 81 -31.18 8.46 2.11
C ALA A 81 -30.03 7.68 2.79
N GLY A 82 -30.03 6.35 2.68
CA GLY A 82 -28.96 5.51 3.22
C GLY A 82 -27.64 5.71 2.47
N ARG A 83 -27.70 5.86 1.15
CA ARG A 83 -26.52 6.12 0.32
C ARG A 83 -25.90 7.48 0.59
N ARG A 84 -26.73 8.54 0.78
CA ARG A 84 -26.25 9.87 1.21
C ARG A 84 -25.60 9.81 2.59
N ALA A 85 -26.19 9.08 3.56
CA ALA A 85 -25.59 8.88 4.87
C ALA A 85 -24.25 8.12 4.78
N THR A 86 -24.14 7.13 3.90
CA THR A 86 -22.89 6.42 3.60
C THR A 86 -21.84 7.38 3.01
N ALA A 87 -22.23 8.19 2.03
CA ALA A 87 -21.37 9.21 1.43
C ALA A 87 -20.90 10.25 2.47
N ALA A 88 -21.80 10.69 3.35
CA ALA A 88 -21.46 11.60 4.43
C ALA A 88 -20.37 11.03 5.37
N HIS A 89 -20.48 9.76 5.78
CA HIS A 89 -19.45 9.10 6.58
C HIS A 89 -18.10 9.01 5.84
N LEU A 90 -18.12 8.72 4.53
CA LEU A 90 -16.89 8.69 3.74
C LEU A 90 -16.24 10.07 3.66
N LEU A 91 -17.05 11.09 3.41
CA LEU A 91 -16.59 12.49 3.33
C LEU A 91 -16.10 13.03 4.68
N ASP A 92 -16.60 12.53 5.82
CA ASP A 92 -16.07 12.86 7.15
C ASP A 92 -14.63 12.33 7.31
N LEU A 93 -14.35 11.10 6.82
CA LEU A 93 -12.99 10.53 6.81
C LEU A 93 -12.06 11.30 5.87
N ILE A 94 -12.54 11.66 4.68
CA ILE A 94 -11.79 12.46 3.70
C ILE A 94 -11.53 13.86 4.25
N GLY A 95 -12.53 14.53 4.80
CA GLY A 95 -12.45 15.88 5.35
C GLY A 95 -11.48 16.01 6.53
N ALA A 96 -11.28 14.91 7.28
CA ALA A 96 -10.25 14.85 8.32
C ALA A 96 -8.81 14.88 7.76
N GLN A 97 -8.64 14.59 6.46
CA GLN A 97 -7.33 14.60 5.78
C GLN A 97 -7.17 15.86 4.91
N VAL A 98 -8.22 16.25 4.17
CA VAL A 98 -8.24 17.40 3.25
C VAL A 98 -9.58 18.10 3.39
N GLY A 99 -9.57 19.31 3.95
CA GLY A 99 -10.79 20.05 4.33
C GLY A 99 -11.52 20.77 3.19
N GLY A 100 -11.17 20.55 1.91
CA GLY A 100 -11.76 21.23 0.75
C GLY A 100 -10.91 21.07 -0.50
N GLY A 101 -11.23 21.82 -1.57
CA GLY A 101 -10.54 21.79 -2.85
C GLY A 101 -11.30 21.04 -3.93
N ARG A 102 -10.59 20.55 -4.96
CA ARG A 102 -11.18 19.81 -6.09
C ARG A 102 -11.28 18.33 -5.80
N LEU A 103 -12.46 17.75 -5.96
CA LEU A 103 -12.74 16.33 -5.73
C LEU A 103 -13.21 15.66 -7.03
N LEU A 104 -12.52 14.58 -7.41
CA LEU A 104 -12.91 13.67 -8.47
C LEU A 104 -13.51 12.40 -7.88
N ASP A 105 -14.71 12.02 -8.32
CA ASP A 105 -15.34 10.74 -8.01
C ASP A 105 -15.35 9.86 -9.26
N VAL A 106 -14.56 8.81 -9.27
CA VAL A 106 -14.47 7.85 -10.37
C VAL A 106 -15.52 6.77 -10.18
N GLY A 107 -16.38 6.59 -11.18
CA GLY A 107 -17.57 5.73 -11.04
C GLY A 107 -18.63 6.35 -10.14
N CYS A 108 -18.91 7.64 -10.32
CA CYS A 108 -19.76 8.42 -9.42
C CYS A 108 -21.24 8.00 -9.40
N GLY A 109 -21.66 7.08 -10.27
CA GLY A 109 -23.05 6.63 -10.38
C GLY A 109 -24.03 7.78 -10.59
N HIS A 110 -25.08 7.81 -9.79
CA HIS A 110 -26.10 8.87 -9.84
C HIS A 110 -25.66 10.20 -9.21
N GLY A 111 -24.39 10.32 -8.74
CA GLY A 111 -23.80 11.56 -8.26
C GLY A 111 -24.07 11.91 -6.79
N LEU A 112 -24.59 10.98 -5.98
CA LEU A 112 -24.97 11.28 -4.59
C LEU A 112 -23.78 11.70 -3.72
N LEU A 113 -22.61 11.09 -3.90
CA LEU A 113 -21.37 11.47 -3.19
C LEU A 113 -20.90 12.86 -3.62
N LEU A 114 -20.94 13.15 -4.93
CA LEU A 114 -20.55 14.46 -5.47
C LEU A 114 -21.47 15.58 -4.96
N ASP A 115 -22.78 15.33 -4.91
CA ASP A 115 -23.75 16.32 -4.41
C ASP A 115 -23.53 16.60 -2.92
N GLU A 116 -23.27 15.58 -2.13
CA GLU A 116 -22.90 15.72 -0.71
C GLU A 116 -21.54 16.43 -0.54
N ALA A 117 -20.54 16.13 -1.37
CA ALA A 117 -19.23 16.79 -1.36
C ALA A 117 -19.36 18.29 -1.74
N ARG A 118 -20.15 18.60 -2.76
CA ARG A 118 -20.45 19.98 -3.17
C ARG A 118 -21.11 20.78 -2.04
N SER A 119 -22.01 20.17 -1.29
CA SER A 119 -22.65 20.80 -0.13
C SER A 119 -21.67 21.15 1.00
N ARG A 120 -20.52 20.45 1.04
CA ARG A 120 -19.40 20.67 1.97
C ARG A 120 -18.33 21.62 1.43
N GLY A 121 -18.55 22.20 0.23
CA GLY A 121 -17.67 23.21 -0.35
C GLY A 121 -16.56 22.65 -1.25
N TYR A 122 -16.60 21.36 -1.63
CA TYR A 122 -15.70 20.84 -2.68
C TYR A 122 -16.16 21.29 -4.08
N GLU A 123 -15.20 21.58 -4.95
CA GLU A 123 -15.41 21.64 -6.40
C GLU A 123 -15.41 20.21 -6.94
N THR A 124 -16.52 19.76 -7.49
CA THR A 124 -16.74 18.35 -7.79
C THR A 124 -16.75 18.05 -9.28
N VAL A 125 -16.04 16.98 -9.69
CA VAL A 125 -16.06 16.38 -11.03
C VAL A 125 -16.34 14.90 -10.87
N GLY A 126 -17.15 14.32 -11.76
CA GLY A 126 -17.46 12.89 -11.78
C GLY A 126 -17.07 12.22 -13.08
N LEU A 127 -16.65 10.96 -12.99
CA LEU A 127 -16.56 10.06 -14.15
C LEU A 127 -17.57 8.94 -13.98
N GLU A 128 -18.38 8.68 -15.00
CA GLU A 128 -19.39 7.60 -14.96
C GLU A 128 -19.61 7.05 -16.37
N LEU A 129 -19.54 5.74 -16.52
CA LEU A 129 -19.76 5.07 -17.81
C LEU A 129 -21.24 4.87 -18.11
N SER A 130 -22.08 4.59 -17.10
CA SER A 130 -23.51 4.40 -17.29
C SER A 130 -24.18 5.68 -17.78
N ARG A 131 -24.66 5.64 -19.01
CA ARG A 131 -25.38 6.77 -19.63
C ARG A 131 -26.60 7.21 -18.80
N SER A 132 -27.31 6.27 -18.19
CA SER A 132 -28.49 6.55 -17.36
C SER A 132 -28.12 7.25 -16.06
N ALA A 133 -27.09 6.78 -15.37
CA ALA A 133 -26.62 7.35 -14.10
C ALA A 133 -25.98 8.73 -14.33
N ALA A 134 -25.08 8.86 -15.31
CA ALA A 134 -24.46 10.13 -15.67
C ALA A 134 -25.48 11.20 -16.07
N ARG A 135 -26.53 10.81 -16.81
CA ARG A 135 -27.63 11.72 -17.15
C ARG A 135 -28.37 12.21 -15.91
N HIS A 136 -28.70 11.30 -14.98
CA HIS A 136 -29.36 11.70 -13.72
C HIS A 136 -28.50 12.70 -12.95
N ALA A 137 -27.21 12.44 -12.80
CA ALA A 137 -26.29 13.32 -12.07
C ALA A 137 -26.20 14.72 -12.72
N ARG A 138 -26.18 14.80 -14.04
CA ARG A 138 -26.15 16.08 -14.77
C ARG A 138 -27.49 16.81 -14.76
N GLU A 139 -28.58 16.12 -15.13
CA GLU A 139 -29.87 16.77 -15.36
C GLU A 139 -30.66 17.02 -14.07
N THR A 140 -30.54 16.12 -13.07
CA THR A 140 -31.28 16.21 -11.82
C THR A 140 -30.49 16.95 -10.73
N LEU A 141 -29.19 16.65 -10.59
CA LEU A 141 -28.35 17.24 -9.54
C LEU A 141 -27.50 18.42 -10.03
N GLY A 142 -27.42 18.66 -11.35
CA GLY A 142 -26.63 19.77 -11.95
C GLY A 142 -25.12 19.63 -11.70
N LEU A 143 -24.59 18.40 -11.74
CA LEU A 143 -23.19 18.08 -11.50
C LEU A 143 -22.38 18.04 -12.79
N ASP A 144 -21.07 18.35 -12.73
CA ASP A 144 -20.13 18.10 -13.83
C ASP A 144 -19.75 16.61 -13.83
N VAL A 145 -20.37 15.84 -14.72
CA VAL A 145 -20.10 14.41 -14.88
C VAL A 145 -19.77 14.11 -16.33
N ARG A 146 -18.65 13.41 -16.55
CA ARG A 146 -18.15 13.04 -17.88
C ARG A 146 -18.28 11.55 -18.11
N GLU A 147 -18.70 11.16 -19.33
CA GLU A 147 -18.84 9.75 -19.72
C GLU A 147 -17.52 9.25 -20.28
N ALA A 148 -16.55 9.00 -19.37
CA ALA A 148 -15.23 8.53 -19.73
C ALA A 148 -14.70 7.53 -18.66
N PRO A 149 -13.91 6.52 -19.07
CA PRO A 149 -13.13 5.74 -18.11
C PRO A 149 -11.96 6.59 -17.59
N VAL A 150 -11.42 6.22 -16.45
CA VAL A 150 -10.34 6.99 -15.79
C VAL A 150 -9.04 6.96 -16.59
N GLU A 151 -8.82 5.91 -17.38
CA GLU A 151 -7.65 5.73 -18.24
C GLU A 151 -7.57 6.76 -19.37
N ASP A 152 -8.73 7.24 -19.84
CA ASP A 152 -8.85 8.22 -20.93
C ASP A 152 -9.03 9.66 -20.40
N PHE A 153 -9.07 9.84 -19.08
CA PHE A 153 -9.30 11.13 -18.46
C PHE A 153 -7.98 11.84 -18.12
N ALA A 154 -7.89 13.10 -18.53
CA ALA A 154 -6.78 13.98 -18.20
C ALA A 154 -7.30 15.31 -17.65
N ASP A 155 -6.57 15.87 -16.70
CA ASP A 155 -6.88 17.16 -16.11
C ASP A 155 -5.55 17.83 -15.70
N ASP A 156 -5.31 19.03 -16.24
CA ASP A 156 -4.03 19.75 -16.05
C ASP A 156 -3.94 20.45 -14.67
N GLU A 157 -5.07 20.72 -14.03
CA GLU A 157 -5.11 21.38 -12.72
C GLU A 157 -4.91 20.39 -11.57
N GLY A 158 -5.28 19.12 -11.78
CA GLY A 158 -5.24 18.06 -10.78
C GLY A 158 -6.27 18.23 -9.66
N PHE A 159 -6.34 17.24 -8.77
CA PHE A 159 -7.33 17.14 -7.72
C PHE A 159 -6.69 17.04 -6.33
N ASP A 160 -7.34 17.63 -5.35
CA ASP A 160 -6.98 17.49 -3.93
C ASP A 160 -7.48 16.16 -3.36
N VAL A 161 -8.58 15.64 -3.93
CA VAL A 161 -9.18 14.36 -3.56
C VAL A 161 -9.57 13.58 -4.81
N VAL A 162 -9.20 12.30 -4.89
CA VAL A 162 -9.73 11.33 -5.87
C VAL A 162 -10.37 10.18 -5.11
N VAL A 163 -11.59 9.81 -5.48
CA VAL A 163 -12.36 8.73 -4.85
C VAL A 163 -12.58 7.60 -5.83
N LEU A 164 -12.35 6.36 -5.36
CA LEU A 164 -12.70 5.09 -5.99
C LEU A 164 -13.56 4.30 -5.00
N ALA A 165 -14.86 4.56 -4.96
CA ALA A 165 -15.78 3.90 -4.04
C ALA A 165 -16.59 2.82 -4.76
N ASP A 166 -16.31 1.54 -4.45
CA ASP A 166 -16.92 0.37 -5.12
C ASP A 166 -16.66 0.35 -6.64
N VAL A 167 -15.43 0.67 -7.04
CA VAL A 167 -15.02 0.75 -8.44
C VAL A 167 -13.86 -0.19 -8.75
N LEU A 168 -12.85 -0.23 -7.88
CA LEU A 168 -11.59 -0.92 -8.14
C LEU A 168 -11.77 -2.42 -8.44
N GLU A 169 -12.73 -3.07 -7.79
CA GLU A 169 -13.07 -4.47 -7.98
C GLU A 169 -13.73 -4.78 -9.32
N HIS A 170 -14.26 -3.77 -9.99
CA HIS A 170 -14.92 -3.88 -11.27
C HIS A 170 -13.98 -3.72 -12.46
N LEU A 171 -12.78 -3.18 -12.24
CA LEU A 171 -11.83 -2.86 -13.30
C LEU A 171 -11.05 -4.11 -13.76
N ASP A 172 -10.76 -4.16 -15.04
CA ASP A 172 -9.90 -5.20 -15.62
C ASP A 172 -8.42 -4.88 -15.48
N ASP A 173 -8.02 -3.60 -15.36
CA ASP A 173 -6.68 -3.14 -14.98
C ASP A 173 -6.70 -2.26 -13.73
N PRO A 174 -6.85 -2.85 -12.53
CA PRO A 174 -6.84 -2.07 -11.28
C PRO A 174 -5.49 -1.40 -11.00
N VAL A 175 -4.39 -1.89 -11.59
CA VAL A 175 -3.05 -1.32 -11.43
C VAL A 175 -2.92 -0.02 -12.21
N GLY A 176 -3.34 -0.02 -13.47
CA GLY A 176 -3.38 1.16 -14.33
C GLY A 176 -4.31 2.23 -13.77
N ALA A 177 -5.49 1.84 -13.29
CA ALA A 177 -6.45 2.77 -12.70
C ALA A 177 -5.90 3.46 -11.45
N VAL A 178 -5.27 2.72 -10.51
CA VAL A 178 -4.61 3.34 -9.35
C VAL A 178 -3.48 4.28 -9.77
N GLN A 179 -2.71 3.91 -10.80
CA GLN A 179 -1.66 4.77 -11.33
C GLN A 179 -2.23 6.05 -11.96
N GLY A 180 -3.29 5.94 -12.76
CA GLY A 180 -3.99 7.09 -13.35
C GLY A 180 -4.52 8.03 -12.26
N CYS A 181 -5.25 7.49 -11.27
CA CYS A 181 -5.76 8.26 -10.15
C CYS A 181 -4.65 8.96 -9.34
N ALA A 182 -3.53 8.26 -9.10
CA ALA A 182 -2.38 8.88 -8.43
C ALA A 182 -1.75 10.00 -9.26
N GLY A 183 -1.76 9.88 -10.58
CA GLY A 183 -1.30 10.91 -11.52
C GLY A 183 -2.16 12.18 -11.49
N LEU A 184 -3.48 12.02 -11.33
CA LEU A 184 -4.45 13.12 -11.26
C LEU A 184 -4.41 13.88 -9.93
N LEU A 185 -3.83 13.33 -8.86
CA LEU A 185 -3.71 14.02 -7.59
C LEU A 185 -2.65 15.15 -7.65
N ARG A 186 -2.93 16.25 -7.01
CA ARG A 186 -1.91 17.25 -6.64
C ARG A 186 -0.93 16.66 -5.63
N PRO A 187 0.32 17.19 -5.54
CA PRO A 187 1.18 16.85 -4.41
C PRO A 187 0.46 17.06 -3.07
N GLY A 188 0.53 16.08 -2.16
CA GLY A 188 -0.18 16.12 -0.89
C GLY A 188 -1.67 15.77 -0.95
N GLY A 189 -2.27 15.65 -2.14
CA GLY A 189 -3.65 15.22 -2.33
C GLY A 189 -3.88 13.77 -1.93
N VAL A 190 -5.14 13.35 -1.76
CA VAL A 190 -5.50 12.02 -1.25
C VAL A 190 -6.27 11.18 -2.25
N LEU A 191 -5.91 9.90 -2.33
CA LEU A 191 -6.71 8.85 -2.95
C LEU A 191 -7.50 8.12 -1.87
N CYS A 192 -8.82 8.11 -2.00
CA CYS A 192 -9.72 7.33 -1.16
C CYS A 192 -10.22 6.12 -1.93
N VAL A 193 -9.94 4.91 -1.45
CA VAL A 193 -10.40 3.66 -2.06
C VAL A 193 -11.32 2.94 -1.08
N VAL A 194 -12.51 2.59 -1.56
CA VAL A 194 -13.45 1.68 -0.88
C VAL A 194 -13.59 0.43 -1.70
N THR A 195 -13.33 -0.75 -1.13
CA THR A 195 -13.42 -2.03 -1.85
C THR A 195 -13.58 -3.22 -0.89
N PRO A 196 -14.22 -4.32 -1.33
CA PRO A 196 -14.31 -5.56 -0.56
C PRO A 196 -12.95 -6.22 -0.36
N ASP A 197 -12.71 -6.79 0.85
CA ASP A 197 -11.48 -7.52 1.18
C ASP A 197 -11.70 -9.05 1.16
N PRO A 198 -11.26 -9.79 0.12
CA PRO A 198 -11.40 -11.23 0.03
C PRO A 198 -10.53 -11.99 1.05
N SER A 199 -9.65 -11.30 1.77
CA SER A 199 -8.80 -11.85 2.82
C SER A 199 -9.37 -11.68 4.23
N SER A 200 -10.48 -10.96 4.38
CA SER A 200 -11.15 -10.72 5.66
C SER A 200 -11.58 -12.03 6.36
N VAL A 201 -11.78 -11.96 7.66
CA VAL A 201 -12.29 -13.11 8.45
C VAL A 201 -13.69 -13.48 7.97
N ILE A 202 -14.54 -12.47 7.70
CA ILE A 202 -15.91 -12.68 7.22
C ILE A 202 -15.90 -13.40 5.86
N ALA A 203 -15.10 -12.93 4.90
CA ALA A 203 -14.98 -13.57 3.59
C ALA A 203 -14.51 -15.02 3.68
N ARG A 204 -13.56 -15.31 4.59
CA ARG A 204 -13.06 -16.69 4.81
C ARG A 204 -14.10 -17.61 5.44
N LEU A 205 -14.87 -17.11 6.40
CA LEU A 205 -15.93 -17.89 7.07
C LEU A 205 -17.13 -18.12 6.15
N ALA A 206 -17.54 -17.11 5.36
CA ALA A 206 -18.64 -17.22 4.40
C ALA A 206 -18.26 -18.10 3.18
N GLY A 207 -16.95 -18.21 2.87
CA GLY A 207 -16.46 -19.02 1.77
C GLY A 207 -17.10 -18.64 0.44
N ARG A 208 -17.63 -19.63 -0.31
CA ARG A 208 -18.27 -19.40 -1.61
C ARG A 208 -19.59 -18.61 -1.54
N ARG A 209 -20.13 -18.39 -0.35
CA ARG A 209 -21.36 -17.60 -0.13
C ARG A 209 -21.06 -16.15 0.26
N TRP A 210 -19.81 -15.74 0.23
CA TRP A 210 -19.47 -14.37 0.53
C TRP A 210 -20.08 -13.42 -0.50
N TRP A 211 -20.67 -12.33 -0.01
CA TRP A 211 -21.38 -11.34 -0.85
C TRP A 211 -20.47 -10.66 -1.88
N GLY A 212 -19.16 -10.56 -1.62
CA GLY A 212 -18.20 -10.01 -2.56
C GLY A 212 -17.99 -10.87 -3.82
N PHE A 213 -18.53 -12.09 -3.89
CA PHE A 213 -18.48 -12.93 -5.08
C PHE A 213 -19.75 -12.74 -5.92
N VAL A 214 -19.73 -11.70 -6.74
CA VAL A 214 -20.81 -11.34 -7.68
C VAL A 214 -20.30 -11.31 -9.12
N PRO A 215 -21.19 -11.39 -10.12
CA PRO A 215 -20.80 -11.42 -11.54
C PRO A 215 -19.95 -10.22 -11.97
N ALA A 216 -20.22 -9.03 -11.44
CA ALA A 216 -19.57 -7.79 -11.81
C ALA A 216 -18.15 -7.60 -11.23
N HIS A 217 -17.76 -8.34 -10.18
CA HIS A 217 -16.45 -8.18 -9.56
C HIS A 217 -15.37 -8.91 -10.36
N ALA A 218 -14.66 -8.16 -11.19
CA ALA A 218 -13.61 -8.68 -12.05
C ALA A 218 -12.34 -9.06 -11.27
N CYS A 219 -11.98 -8.26 -10.24
CA CYS A 219 -10.70 -8.37 -9.56
C CYS A 219 -10.78 -7.89 -8.10
N LEU A 220 -10.80 -8.80 -7.14
CA LEU A 220 -10.85 -8.50 -5.71
C LEU A 220 -9.43 -8.53 -5.11
N LEU A 221 -8.97 -7.40 -4.60
CA LEU A 221 -7.64 -7.27 -4.01
C LEU A 221 -7.67 -7.50 -2.50
N PRO A 222 -6.85 -8.44 -1.97
CA PRO A 222 -6.64 -8.52 -0.53
C PRO A 222 -6.12 -7.18 0.03
N ARG A 223 -6.52 -6.81 1.24
CA ARG A 223 -6.06 -5.59 1.93
C ARG A 223 -4.55 -5.39 1.84
N ALA A 224 -3.76 -6.44 2.07
CA ALA A 224 -2.29 -6.36 2.02
C ALA A 224 -1.78 -6.02 0.61
N THR A 225 -2.40 -6.59 -0.42
CA THR A 225 -2.05 -6.34 -1.83
C THR A 225 -2.43 -4.94 -2.27
N LEU A 226 -3.60 -4.44 -1.86
CA LEU A 226 -4.01 -3.06 -2.13
C LEU A 226 -3.07 -2.06 -1.46
N ARG A 227 -2.70 -2.28 -0.19
CA ARG A 227 -1.72 -1.44 0.52
C ARG A 227 -0.35 -1.42 -0.19
N GLU A 228 0.11 -2.57 -0.66
CA GLU A 228 1.35 -2.70 -1.43
C GLU A 228 1.25 -1.95 -2.77
N LEU A 229 0.13 -2.09 -3.48
CA LEU A 229 -0.11 -1.39 -4.73
C LEU A 229 -0.07 0.13 -4.55
N LEU A 230 -0.78 0.66 -3.56
CA LEU A 230 -0.80 2.10 -3.26
C LEU A 230 0.60 2.62 -2.91
N ALA A 231 1.32 1.92 -2.02
CA ALA A 231 2.67 2.32 -1.65
C ALA A 231 3.66 2.27 -2.81
N ALA A 232 3.54 1.27 -3.71
CA ALA A 232 4.35 1.15 -4.92
C ALA A 232 4.06 2.27 -5.95
N ARG A 233 2.97 3.01 -5.80
CA ARG A 233 2.61 4.19 -6.62
C ARG A 233 2.90 5.53 -5.93
N GLY A 234 3.71 5.51 -4.87
CA GLY A 234 4.08 6.73 -4.15
C GLY A 234 2.96 7.28 -3.26
N LEU A 235 2.03 6.43 -2.84
CA LEU A 235 0.94 6.81 -1.95
C LEU A 235 1.21 6.33 -0.52
N VAL A 236 1.19 7.23 0.45
CA VAL A 236 1.38 6.94 1.88
C VAL A 236 0.04 6.83 2.57
N ILE A 237 -0.29 5.64 3.07
CA ILE A 237 -1.58 5.37 3.71
C ILE A 237 -1.65 6.08 5.06
N SER A 238 -2.67 6.92 5.24
CA SER A 238 -3.00 7.60 6.50
C SER A 238 -4.15 6.93 7.24
N THR A 239 -5.13 6.38 6.50
CA THR A 239 -6.33 5.76 7.08
C THR A 239 -6.55 4.38 6.47
N ASP A 240 -6.91 3.39 7.29
CA ASP A 240 -7.28 2.04 6.86
C ASP A 240 -8.25 1.45 7.88
N VAL A 241 -9.54 1.67 7.65
CA VAL A 241 -10.63 1.35 8.58
C VAL A 241 -11.72 0.52 7.90
N PRO A 242 -12.57 -0.21 8.67
CA PRO A 242 -13.77 -0.83 8.12
C PRO A 242 -14.71 0.23 7.54
N PHE A 243 -15.35 -0.09 6.42
CA PHE A 243 -16.33 0.80 5.82
C PHE A 243 -17.66 0.77 6.58
N VAL A 244 -18.26 1.94 6.79
CA VAL A 244 -19.58 2.08 7.42
C VAL A 244 -20.62 2.32 6.33
N ARG A 245 -21.51 1.34 6.13
CA ARG A 245 -22.66 1.47 5.23
C ARG A 245 -23.92 1.76 5.98
N SER A 246 -24.71 2.67 5.44
CA SER A 246 -26.03 3.05 5.96
C SER A 246 -27.10 2.65 4.95
N PHE A 247 -28.04 1.82 5.38
CA PHE A 247 -29.20 1.44 4.59
C PHE A 247 -30.46 1.44 5.47
N SER A 248 -31.64 1.37 4.86
CA SER A 248 -32.85 1.13 5.59
C SER A 248 -32.77 -0.18 6.39
N ALA A 249 -33.37 -0.18 7.59
CA ALA A 249 -33.41 -1.40 8.41
C ALA A 249 -34.10 -2.56 7.68
N ARG A 250 -35.07 -2.23 6.82
CA ARG A 250 -35.73 -3.18 5.91
C ARG A 250 -34.71 -3.83 4.95
N ARG A 251 -33.85 -3.05 4.31
CA ARG A 251 -32.86 -3.58 3.39
C ARG A 251 -31.83 -4.48 4.10
N TRP A 252 -31.38 -4.11 5.30
CA TRP A 252 -30.53 -4.97 6.11
C TRP A 252 -31.19 -6.31 6.45
N ALA A 253 -32.46 -6.27 6.87
CA ALA A 253 -33.22 -7.46 7.21
C ALA A 253 -33.45 -8.36 5.98
N SER A 254 -33.80 -7.79 4.82
CA SER A 254 -33.97 -8.53 3.56
C SER A 254 -32.66 -9.18 3.10
N GLY A 255 -31.54 -8.45 3.11
CA GLY A 255 -30.24 -9.01 2.77
C GLY A 255 -29.77 -10.13 3.73
N LEU A 256 -30.15 -10.08 4.99
CA LEU A 256 -29.91 -11.14 5.96
C LEU A 256 -30.82 -12.35 5.69
N ALA A 257 -32.11 -12.11 5.37
CA ALA A 257 -33.08 -13.15 5.05
C ALA A 257 -32.66 -14.00 3.84
N GLU A 258 -32.14 -13.37 2.79
CA GLU A 258 -31.63 -14.08 1.60
C GLU A 258 -30.48 -15.04 1.92
N ARG A 259 -29.68 -14.72 2.95
CA ARG A 259 -28.50 -15.51 3.35
C ARG A 259 -28.81 -16.63 4.33
N LEU A 260 -29.83 -16.47 5.16
CA LEU A 260 -30.16 -17.38 6.25
C LEU A 260 -31.36 -18.29 5.92
N GLY A 261 -31.45 -18.83 4.73
CA GLY A 261 -32.49 -19.74 4.21
C GLY A 261 -33.58 -20.22 5.19
N PRO A 262 -33.26 -20.96 6.28
CA PRO A 262 -34.29 -21.49 7.21
C PRO A 262 -35.08 -20.44 7.96
N VAL A 263 -34.52 -19.22 8.17
CA VAL A 263 -35.19 -18.11 8.89
C VAL A 263 -35.60 -16.96 7.95
N ARG A 264 -35.63 -17.23 6.66
CA ARG A 264 -35.96 -16.23 5.64
C ARG A 264 -37.34 -15.62 5.86
N ALA A 265 -38.38 -16.45 5.99
CA ALA A 265 -39.75 -15.97 6.12
C ALA A 265 -40.00 -15.10 7.37
N PRO A 266 -39.51 -15.45 8.59
CA PRO A 266 -39.60 -14.57 9.75
C PRO A 266 -38.85 -13.26 9.57
N LEU A 267 -37.68 -13.25 8.93
CA LEU A 267 -36.91 -12.04 8.68
C LEU A 267 -37.54 -11.14 7.62
N GLU A 268 -38.12 -11.69 6.56
CA GLU A 268 -38.89 -10.93 5.56
C GLU A 268 -40.17 -10.32 6.18
N TRP A 269 -40.86 -11.05 7.06
CA TRP A 269 -41.98 -10.51 7.81
C TRP A 269 -41.54 -9.35 8.72
N LEU A 270 -40.42 -9.50 9.45
CA LEU A 270 -39.86 -8.44 10.29
C LEU A 270 -39.45 -7.24 9.43
N ALA A 271 -38.79 -7.46 8.31
CA ALA A 271 -38.41 -6.43 7.35
C ALA A 271 -39.63 -5.62 6.88
N GLY A 272 -40.73 -6.31 6.56
CA GLY A 272 -41.99 -5.68 6.17
C GLY A 272 -42.66 -4.82 7.27
N ALA A 273 -42.38 -5.13 8.53
CA ALA A 273 -42.91 -4.38 9.67
C ALA A 273 -42.06 -3.15 10.06
N LEU A 274 -40.83 -3.04 9.54
CA LEU A 274 -39.96 -1.90 9.84
C LEU A 274 -40.36 -0.66 9.02
N PRO A 275 -40.34 0.54 9.63
CA PRO A 275 -40.61 1.77 8.89
C PRO A 275 -39.48 2.07 7.90
N ASP A 276 -39.81 2.57 6.70
CA ASP A 276 -38.84 2.92 5.65
C ASP A 276 -37.83 4.01 6.10
N SER A 277 -38.25 4.85 7.07
CA SER A 277 -37.42 5.89 7.66
C SER A 277 -36.37 5.38 8.66
N ALA A 278 -36.49 4.13 9.13
CA ALA A 278 -35.49 3.56 10.04
C ALA A 278 -34.22 3.20 9.26
N SER A 279 -33.15 3.98 9.45
CA SER A 279 -31.83 3.69 8.90
C SER A 279 -30.89 3.12 9.97
N LEU A 280 -30.01 2.22 9.57
CA LEU A 280 -29.01 1.59 10.42
C LEU A 280 -27.66 1.66 9.72
N SER A 281 -26.66 2.23 10.41
CA SER A 281 -25.27 2.29 9.96
C SER A 281 -24.48 1.16 10.60
N LEU A 282 -23.87 0.31 9.78
CA LEU A 282 -23.08 -0.84 10.25
C LEU A 282 -21.68 -0.79 9.64
N ALA A 283 -20.66 -1.05 10.46
CA ALA A 283 -19.31 -1.25 9.99
C ALA A 283 -19.16 -2.66 9.41
N LEU A 284 -18.83 -2.75 8.13
CA LEU A 284 -18.57 -4.02 7.44
C LEU A 284 -17.07 -4.31 7.50
N TYR A 285 -16.67 -5.31 8.30
CA TYR A 285 -15.27 -5.66 8.50
C TYR A 285 -14.65 -6.44 7.30
N ASP A 286 -15.42 -6.74 6.31
CA ASP A 286 -15.01 -7.35 5.03
C ASP A 286 -14.99 -6.35 3.87
N GLU A 287 -15.13 -5.07 4.19
CA GLU A 287 -15.01 -3.94 3.29
C GLU A 287 -14.16 -2.85 3.94
N ARG A 288 -13.29 -2.21 3.19
CA ARG A 288 -12.29 -1.28 3.73
C ARG A 288 -12.36 0.08 3.06
N VAL A 289 -12.19 1.13 3.87
CA VAL A 289 -11.79 2.45 3.41
C VAL A 289 -10.30 2.60 3.62
N ILE A 290 -9.58 2.85 2.54
CA ILE A 290 -8.15 3.19 2.60
C ILE A 290 -7.96 4.58 2.00
N ILE A 291 -7.43 5.53 2.81
CA ILE A 291 -7.06 6.86 2.35
C ILE A 291 -5.54 6.93 2.34
N ALA A 292 -4.97 7.36 1.22
CA ALA A 292 -3.54 7.47 1.04
C ALA A 292 -3.17 8.81 0.39
N HIS A 293 -2.15 9.47 0.94
CA HIS A 293 -1.63 10.74 0.42
C HIS A 293 -0.63 10.49 -0.70
N ARG A 294 -0.73 11.26 -1.79
CA ARG A 294 0.35 11.36 -2.77
C ARG A 294 1.57 11.97 -2.09
N ILE A 295 2.70 11.27 -2.20
CA ILE A 295 3.97 11.77 -1.66
C ILE A 295 4.29 13.12 -2.31
N ASP A 296 4.43 14.14 -1.45
CA ASP A 296 5.02 15.40 -1.82
C ASP A 296 6.51 15.38 -1.47
N VAL A 297 7.36 15.54 -2.50
CA VAL A 297 8.81 15.66 -2.31
C VAL A 297 9.15 17.13 -2.31
N GLN A 298 9.50 17.65 -1.14
CA GLN A 298 10.05 18.97 -1.02
C GLN A 298 11.51 18.94 -1.47
N HIS A 299 11.80 19.61 -2.57
CA HIS A 299 13.16 19.66 -3.12
C HIS A 299 14.01 20.70 -2.42
N ALA A 300 15.25 20.34 -2.12
CA ALA A 300 16.22 21.27 -1.57
C ALA A 300 16.56 22.38 -2.58
N PRO A 301 16.64 23.65 -2.15
CA PRO A 301 17.03 24.75 -3.03
C PRO A 301 18.41 24.57 -3.68
N GLN A 302 19.32 23.91 -2.97
CA GLN A 302 20.65 23.55 -3.45
C GLN A 302 20.90 22.07 -3.11
N PRO A 303 20.88 21.16 -4.10
CA PRO A 303 21.11 19.73 -3.84
C PRO A 303 22.49 19.47 -3.23
N LEU A 304 22.55 18.62 -2.21
CA LEU A 304 23.78 18.15 -1.57
C LEU A 304 24.73 17.47 -2.57
N LEU A 305 24.15 16.61 -3.40
CA LEU A 305 24.91 15.69 -4.25
C LEU A 305 25.05 16.22 -5.67
N ARG A 306 26.19 15.89 -6.31
CA ARG A 306 26.41 16.15 -7.72
C ARG A 306 26.13 14.88 -8.52
N HIS A 307 25.40 15.01 -9.60
CA HIS A 307 25.15 13.89 -10.49
C HIS A 307 26.49 13.29 -10.98
N ARG A 308 26.70 12.01 -10.70
CA ARG A 308 27.97 11.30 -10.96
C ARG A 308 28.25 11.06 -12.44
N GLY A 309 27.22 11.15 -13.31
CA GLY A 309 27.32 10.78 -14.72
C GLY A 309 27.64 9.30 -14.95
N ALA A 310 27.51 8.47 -13.91
CA ALA A 310 27.74 7.03 -13.98
C ALA A 310 26.54 6.32 -14.61
N ALA A 311 26.76 5.11 -15.17
CA ALA A 311 25.71 4.31 -15.78
C ALA A 311 24.64 3.83 -14.78
N ALA A 312 24.98 3.71 -13.49
CA ALA A 312 24.08 3.27 -12.43
C ALA A 312 23.77 4.40 -11.45
N THR A 313 22.49 4.61 -11.16
CA THR A 313 21.99 5.65 -10.25
C THR A 313 21.95 5.13 -8.81
N VAL A 314 22.54 5.88 -7.87
CA VAL A 314 22.56 5.58 -6.44
C VAL A 314 21.71 6.59 -5.69
N ALA A 315 20.81 6.10 -4.83
CA ALA A 315 19.98 6.92 -3.95
C ALA A 315 20.31 6.64 -2.48
N LEU A 316 20.48 7.70 -1.70
CA LEU A 316 20.52 7.64 -0.23
C LEU A 316 19.12 7.84 0.32
N VAL A 317 18.75 7.02 1.31
CA VAL A 317 17.49 7.13 2.06
C VAL A 317 17.82 7.32 3.52
N LEU A 318 17.34 8.42 4.12
CA LEU A 318 17.59 8.80 5.49
C LEU A 318 16.26 8.86 6.27
N PRO A 319 15.81 7.76 6.93
CA PRO A 319 14.70 7.85 7.86
C PRO A 319 15.06 8.75 9.04
N ALA A 320 14.18 9.69 9.39
CA ALA A 320 14.42 10.68 10.43
C ALA A 320 13.19 10.90 11.32
N TYR A 321 13.44 11.11 12.60
CA TYR A 321 12.46 11.59 13.57
C TYR A 321 13.15 12.42 14.65
N ASN A 322 12.82 13.72 14.75
CA ASN A 322 13.44 14.68 15.65
C ASN A 322 15.00 14.71 15.53
N ALA A 323 15.49 14.89 14.29
CA ALA A 323 16.90 14.77 13.93
C ALA A 323 17.59 16.13 13.66
N THR A 324 16.98 17.25 14.03
CA THR A 324 17.50 18.62 13.76
C THR A 324 18.97 18.77 14.15
N ARG A 325 19.40 18.17 15.27
CA ARG A 325 20.76 18.33 15.80
C ARG A 325 21.81 17.50 15.07
N THR A 326 21.41 16.37 14.50
CA THR A 326 22.35 15.39 13.92
C THR A 326 22.50 15.50 12.42
N ILE A 327 21.48 16.02 11.72
CA ILE A 327 21.50 16.19 10.26
C ILE A 327 22.71 16.96 9.76
N PRO A 328 23.13 18.12 10.33
CA PRO A 328 24.29 18.87 9.83
C PRO A 328 25.56 18.02 9.80
N ASP A 329 25.84 17.28 10.88
CA ASP A 329 27.02 16.43 11.01
C ASP A 329 26.95 15.22 10.06
N VAL A 330 25.78 14.59 9.94
CA VAL A 330 25.56 13.47 9.02
C VAL A 330 25.78 13.90 7.58
N VAL A 331 25.22 15.04 7.18
CA VAL A 331 25.35 15.56 5.82
C VAL A 331 26.79 15.96 5.50
N ALA A 332 27.50 16.59 6.45
CA ALA A 332 28.90 17.00 6.27
C ALA A 332 29.84 15.81 5.99
N GLU A 333 29.49 14.60 6.45
CA GLU A 333 30.27 13.38 6.20
C GLU A 333 29.90 12.67 4.88
N ILE A 334 28.80 13.02 4.20
CA ILE A 334 28.43 12.40 2.92
C ILE A 334 29.32 12.94 1.81
N PRO A 335 30.14 12.10 1.12
CA PRO A 335 30.90 12.58 -0.01
C PRO A 335 29.98 13.02 -1.15
N VAL A 336 30.20 14.21 -1.71
CA VAL A 336 29.31 14.81 -2.74
C VAL A 336 29.13 14.00 -4.02
N GLU A 337 30.00 13.03 -4.25
CA GLU A 337 29.97 12.11 -5.39
C GLU A 337 29.60 10.68 -4.97
N ALA A 338 29.17 10.46 -3.73
CA ALA A 338 28.85 9.11 -3.23
C ALA A 338 27.54 8.56 -3.82
N ALA A 339 26.61 9.44 -4.17
CA ALA A 339 25.30 9.08 -4.71
C ALA A 339 24.80 10.18 -5.67
N ASP A 340 23.68 9.92 -6.33
CA ASP A 340 23.04 10.86 -7.27
C ASP A 340 21.87 11.62 -6.62
N ARG A 341 21.27 11.02 -5.59
CA ARG A 341 20.12 11.59 -4.84
C ARG A 341 20.24 11.29 -3.35
N ALA A 342 19.78 12.24 -2.53
CA ALA A 342 19.66 12.05 -1.08
C ALA A 342 18.27 12.48 -0.62
N LEU A 343 17.52 11.52 -0.08
CA LEU A 343 16.14 11.66 0.33
C LEU A 343 16.01 11.40 1.83
N LEU A 344 15.58 12.42 2.58
CA LEU A 344 15.20 12.26 3.98
C LEU A 344 13.70 11.99 4.08
N VAL A 345 13.32 10.98 4.87
CA VAL A 345 11.92 10.68 5.20
C VAL A 345 11.67 11.10 6.64
N ASP A 346 11.01 12.26 6.81
CA ASP A 346 10.63 12.81 8.11
C ASP A 346 9.33 12.15 8.60
N ASP A 347 9.42 11.39 9.68
CA ASP A 347 8.29 10.64 10.24
C ASP A 347 7.48 11.49 11.24
N ASP A 348 7.04 12.67 10.78
CA ASP A 348 6.25 13.67 11.53
C ASP A 348 7.00 14.21 12.74
N SER A 349 8.21 14.73 12.52
CA SER A 349 9.01 15.38 13.56
C SER A 349 8.32 16.62 14.12
N HIS A 350 8.53 16.86 15.42
CA HIS A 350 8.01 18.02 16.13
C HIS A 350 9.04 19.16 16.23
N ASP A 351 10.27 18.93 15.75
CA ASP A 351 11.35 19.88 15.66
C ASP A 351 11.57 20.38 14.21
N ASP A 352 12.64 21.13 13.96
CA ASP A 352 12.95 21.71 12.65
C ASP A 352 13.63 20.72 11.68
N THR A 353 13.45 19.40 11.86
CA THR A 353 14.08 18.35 11.04
C THR A 353 13.92 18.60 9.55
N THR A 354 12.69 18.84 9.05
CA THR A 354 12.42 19.11 7.63
C THR A 354 13.17 20.34 7.13
N SER A 355 13.08 21.48 7.85
CA SER A 355 13.70 22.75 7.43
C SER A 355 15.23 22.65 7.39
N VAL A 356 15.82 21.99 8.38
CA VAL A 356 17.26 21.77 8.45
C VAL A 356 17.73 20.82 7.34
N ALA A 357 17.00 19.75 7.06
CA ALA A 357 17.33 18.83 5.96
C ALA A 357 17.34 19.54 4.60
N LEU A 358 16.31 20.34 4.29
CA LEU A 358 16.23 21.13 3.06
C LEU A 358 17.37 22.14 2.95
N ALA A 359 17.70 22.84 4.06
CA ALA A 359 18.81 23.81 4.10
C ALA A 359 20.17 23.15 3.86
N HIS A 360 20.32 21.85 4.17
CA HIS A 360 21.54 21.08 3.95
C HIS A 360 21.52 20.26 2.65
N GLY A 361 20.56 20.50 1.76
CA GLY A 361 20.55 19.94 0.41
C GLY A 361 19.94 18.55 0.29
N LEU A 362 19.20 18.08 1.30
CA LEU A 362 18.44 16.85 1.24
C LEU A 362 17.02 17.12 0.72
N ASP A 363 16.55 16.34 -0.22
CA ASP A 363 15.13 16.30 -0.54
C ASP A 363 14.36 15.67 0.62
N VAL A 364 13.13 16.14 0.89
CA VAL A 364 12.37 15.69 2.06
C VAL A 364 11.00 15.18 1.66
N ILE A 365 10.63 14.00 2.19
CA ILE A 365 9.26 13.51 2.28
C ILE A 365 8.84 13.57 3.74
N ARG A 366 7.74 14.26 4.05
CA ARG A 366 7.17 14.26 5.39
C ARG A 366 5.93 13.38 5.47
N HIS A 367 5.88 12.47 6.46
CA HIS A 367 4.67 11.72 6.77
C HIS A 367 3.62 12.61 7.45
N PRO A 368 2.32 12.40 7.21
CA PRO A 368 1.25 13.19 7.82
C PRO A 368 1.08 12.90 9.33
N HIS A 369 1.62 11.80 9.83
CA HIS A 369 1.69 11.39 11.24
C HIS A 369 2.82 10.40 11.41
N ASN A 370 3.32 10.24 12.65
CA ASN A 370 4.38 9.26 12.97
C ASN A 370 3.91 7.83 12.69
N ARG A 371 4.63 7.12 11.82
CA ARG A 371 4.31 5.78 11.36
C ARG A 371 5.31 4.72 11.82
N GLY A 372 6.46 5.14 12.28
CA GLY A 372 7.53 4.29 12.76
C GLY A 372 8.67 4.06 11.77
N TYR A 373 9.76 3.54 12.32
CA TYR A 373 11.05 3.35 11.63
C TYR A 373 10.96 2.54 10.32
N GLY A 374 10.24 1.41 10.34
CA GLY A 374 10.06 0.59 9.14
C GLY A 374 9.23 1.29 8.06
N ALA A 375 8.27 2.15 8.46
CA ALA A 375 7.49 2.93 7.51
C ALA A 375 8.34 3.96 6.77
N GLY A 376 9.25 4.65 7.48
CA GLY A 376 10.22 5.58 6.88
C GLY A 376 11.09 4.89 5.82
N GLN A 377 11.61 3.70 6.12
CA GLN A 377 12.36 2.90 5.14
C GLN A 377 11.51 2.51 3.93
N LYS A 378 10.29 2.02 4.15
CA LYS A 378 9.39 1.63 3.05
C LYS A 378 9.09 2.78 2.11
N THR A 379 8.78 3.95 2.65
CA THR A 379 8.52 5.17 1.88
C THR A 379 9.75 5.58 1.07
N GLY A 380 10.91 5.63 1.70
CA GLY A 380 12.16 6.02 1.04
C GLY A 380 12.58 5.03 -0.05
N TYR A 381 12.51 3.72 0.21
CA TYR A 381 12.84 2.70 -0.79
C TYR A 381 11.87 2.70 -1.97
N ALA A 382 10.56 2.81 -1.71
CA ALA A 382 9.56 2.89 -2.76
C ALA A 382 9.79 4.13 -3.64
N ARG A 383 10.07 5.28 -3.03
CA ARG A 383 10.35 6.51 -3.76
C ARG A 383 11.63 6.41 -4.60
N ALA A 384 12.72 5.90 -4.03
CA ALA A 384 13.97 5.71 -4.75
C ALA A 384 13.81 4.76 -5.96
N LEU A 385 13.00 3.69 -5.82
CA LEU A 385 12.67 2.78 -6.92
C LEU A 385 11.83 3.45 -8.02
N LEU A 386 10.86 4.29 -7.65
CA LEU A 386 10.04 5.08 -8.59
C LEU A 386 10.90 6.10 -9.35
N ASP A 387 11.90 6.70 -8.68
CA ASP A 387 12.84 7.63 -9.28
C ASP A 387 13.93 6.95 -10.12
N GLY A 388 13.87 5.63 -10.29
CA GLY A 388 14.77 4.89 -11.16
C GLY A 388 16.14 4.58 -10.56
N ALA A 389 16.31 4.58 -9.24
CA ALA A 389 17.55 4.18 -8.60
C ALA A 389 17.90 2.72 -8.90
N ASP A 390 19.19 2.44 -9.16
CA ASP A 390 19.76 1.10 -9.33
C ASP A 390 20.28 0.51 -8.02
N VAL A 391 20.80 1.39 -7.14
CA VAL A 391 21.28 1.05 -5.80
C VAL A 391 20.66 1.99 -4.79
N ILE A 392 20.14 1.44 -3.69
CA ILE A 392 19.54 2.21 -2.60
C ILE A 392 20.34 1.95 -1.32
N VAL A 393 20.81 3.02 -0.68
CA VAL A 393 21.58 2.95 0.57
C VAL A 393 20.78 3.59 1.69
N MET A 394 20.56 2.87 2.77
CA MET A 394 19.96 3.39 3.98
C MET A 394 21.03 3.92 4.92
N VAL A 395 20.94 5.20 5.25
CA VAL A 395 21.82 5.93 6.17
C VAL A 395 20.97 6.50 7.30
N HIS A 396 21.38 6.31 8.55
CA HIS A 396 20.66 6.87 9.68
C HIS A 396 20.95 8.38 9.85
N ALA A 397 19.88 9.16 10.08
CA ALA A 397 19.99 10.58 10.36
C ALA A 397 20.49 10.90 11.78
N ASP A 398 20.68 9.89 12.65
CA ASP A 398 21.11 10.04 14.04
C ASP A 398 22.65 10.05 14.24
N GLY A 399 23.43 9.93 13.15
CA GLY A 399 24.88 9.98 13.18
C GLY A 399 25.59 8.73 13.75
N GLN A 400 24.86 7.66 14.07
CA GLN A 400 25.47 6.42 14.62
C GLN A 400 26.36 5.70 13.61
N TYR A 401 26.13 5.89 12.33
CA TYR A 401 26.92 5.29 11.24
C TYR A 401 27.75 6.34 10.53
N ALA A 402 28.80 5.94 9.84
CA ALA A 402 29.69 6.81 9.11
C ALA A 402 29.23 6.99 7.64
N PRO A 403 28.55 8.09 7.30
CA PRO A 403 28.06 8.31 5.94
C PRO A 403 29.20 8.34 4.89
N GLY A 404 30.40 8.70 5.30
CA GLY A 404 31.60 8.67 4.45
C GLY A 404 31.93 7.30 3.84
N LEU A 405 31.35 6.20 4.36
CA LEU A 405 31.53 4.84 3.84
C LEU A 405 30.50 4.45 2.78
N VAL A 406 29.64 5.37 2.30
CA VAL A 406 28.69 5.07 1.21
C VAL A 406 29.37 4.46 -0.01
N PRO A 407 30.51 4.96 -0.51
CA PRO A 407 31.19 4.33 -1.66
C PRO A 407 31.54 2.87 -1.43
N GLU A 408 32.05 2.51 -0.25
CA GLU A 408 32.41 1.14 0.12
C GLU A 408 31.17 0.24 0.25
N MET A 409 30.05 0.79 0.70
CA MET A 409 28.76 0.07 0.79
C MET A 409 28.17 -0.22 -0.59
N VAL A 410 28.39 0.66 -1.56
CA VAL A 410 27.82 0.57 -2.91
C VAL A 410 28.67 -0.29 -3.83
N ALA A 411 30.00 -0.24 -3.71
CA ALA A 411 30.94 -0.89 -4.61
C ALA A 411 30.64 -2.39 -4.84
N PRO A 412 30.36 -3.25 -3.83
CA PRO A 412 30.10 -4.66 -4.08
C PRO A 412 28.84 -4.91 -4.94
N ILE A 413 27.85 -4.02 -4.91
CA ILE A 413 26.63 -4.13 -5.72
C ILE A 413 26.96 -3.70 -7.16
N LEU A 414 27.62 -2.57 -7.35
CA LEU A 414 27.99 -2.06 -8.68
C LEU A 414 28.93 -3.01 -9.42
N GLU A 415 29.80 -3.72 -8.69
CA GLU A 415 30.70 -4.75 -9.21
C GLU A 415 30.01 -6.12 -9.44
N GLY A 416 28.71 -6.22 -9.14
CA GLY A 416 27.95 -7.46 -9.32
C GLY A 416 28.34 -8.59 -8.35
N ARG A 417 29.03 -8.27 -7.24
CA ARG A 417 29.45 -9.25 -6.20
C ARG A 417 28.40 -9.46 -5.11
N ALA A 418 27.50 -8.51 -4.92
CA ALA A 418 26.45 -8.54 -3.90
C ALA A 418 25.12 -8.03 -4.47
N ASP A 419 24.03 -8.51 -3.88
CA ASP A 419 22.68 -7.98 -4.07
C ASP A 419 22.26 -7.12 -2.88
N MET A 420 22.84 -7.39 -1.69
CA MET A 420 22.74 -6.63 -0.46
C MET A 420 24.09 -6.49 0.21
N VAL A 421 24.37 -5.29 0.73
CA VAL A 421 25.55 -5.03 1.58
C VAL A 421 25.08 -4.57 2.94
N ILE A 422 25.74 -5.07 3.99
CA ILE A 422 25.49 -4.69 5.38
C ILE A 422 26.76 -4.14 6.02
N GLY A 423 26.65 -3.00 6.68
CA GLY A 423 27.73 -2.47 7.50
C GLY A 423 27.81 -3.20 8.83
N SER A 424 28.93 -3.86 9.13
CA SER A 424 29.10 -4.60 10.39
C SER A 424 30.08 -3.90 11.33
N ARG A 425 29.62 -3.65 12.55
CA ARG A 425 30.42 -3.16 13.67
C ARG A 425 31.24 -4.25 14.33
N MET A 426 30.88 -5.50 14.07
CA MET A 426 31.44 -6.70 14.73
C MET A 426 32.59 -7.33 13.93
N LEU A 427 32.78 -6.95 12.67
CA LEU A 427 33.70 -7.61 11.74
C LEU A 427 35.20 -7.44 12.13
N ARG A 428 35.55 -6.38 12.86
CA ARG A 428 36.93 -6.09 13.30
C ARG A 428 37.11 -6.09 14.83
N ASP A 429 36.15 -6.67 15.59
CA ASP A 429 36.14 -6.75 17.08
C ASP A 429 36.33 -5.39 17.80
N ARG A 430 36.01 -4.27 17.14
CA ARG A 430 36.17 -2.92 17.68
C ARG A 430 34.87 -2.34 18.29
N ALA A 431 33.80 -3.13 18.34
CA ALA A 431 32.50 -2.64 18.82
C ALA A 431 32.54 -2.13 20.25
N ILE A 432 33.22 -2.86 21.18
CA ILE A 432 33.37 -2.46 22.59
C ILE A 432 34.28 -1.23 22.68
N ALA A 433 35.38 -1.20 21.94
CA ALA A 433 36.29 -0.04 21.89
C ALA A 433 35.62 1.23 21.34
N GLY A 434 34.62 1.07 20.47
CA GLY A 434 33.77 2.15 19.94
C GLY A 434 32.62 2.57 20.86
N GLY A 435 32.60 2.08 22.14
CA GLY A 435 31.61 2.50 23.12
C GLY A 435 30.35 1.63 23.23
N MET A 436 30.29 0.50 22.54
CA MET A 436 29.13 -0.41 22.66
C MET A 436 29.05 -1.01 24.08
N PRO A 437 27.91 -0.88 24.81
CA PRO A 437 27.73 -1.52 26.09
C PRO A 437 27.92 -3.04 26.01
N ARG A 438 28.63 -3.64 26.99
CA ARG A 438 28.94 -5.09 27.00
C ARG A 438 27.68 -5.97 26.89
N TRP A 439 26.58 -5.58 27.52
CA TRP A 439 25.32 -6.33 27.43
C TRP A 439 24.72 -6.30 26.05
N LYS A 440 24.79 -5.15 25.33
CA LYS A 440 24.37 -5.04 23.94
C LYS A 440 25.25 -5.89 23.01
N TRP A 441 26.56 -5.86 23.24
CA TRP A 441 27.51 -6.70 22.50
C TRP A 441 27.21 -8.20 22.68
N LEU A 442 27.00 -8.65 23.92
CA LEU A 442 26.69 -10.06 24.22
C LEU A 442 25.33 -10.45 23.59
N GLY A 443 24.31 -9.62 23.76
CA GLY A 443 22.97 -9.85 23.16
C GLY A 443 23.03 -9.93 21.63
N ASN A 444 23.77 -9.02 20.98
CA ASN A 444 24.00 -9.05 19.54
C ASN A 444 24.67 -10.36 19.10
N ARG A 445 25.75 -10.79 19.75
CA ARG A 445 26.46 -12.05 19.45
C ARG A 445 25.56 -13.29 19.61
N MET A 446 24.75 -13.32 20.65
CA MET A 446 23.83 -14.45 20.91
C MET A 446 22.74 -14.51 19.83
N LEU A 447 22.11 -13.38 19.53
CA LEU A 447 21.09 -13.31 18.47
C LEU A 447 21.68 -13.65 17.11
N THR A 448 22.83 -13.07 16.75
CA THR A 448 23.53 -13.37 15.50
C THR A 448 23.86 -14.86 15.36
N ALA A 449 24.25 -15.55 16.43
CA ALA A 449 24.49 -16.99 16.38
C ALA A 449 23.21 -17.79 16.07
N ILE A 450 22.07 -17.39 16.67
CA ILE A 450 20.76 -18.01 16.41
C ILE A 450 20.31 -17.72 14.98
N GLU A 451 20.50 -16.48 14.51
CA GLU A 451 20.17 -16.06 13.15
C GLU A 451 21.00 -16.82 12.11
N ASN A 452 22.30 -16.90 12.30
CA ASN A 452 23.18 -17.69 11.44
C ASN A 452 22.72 -19.16 11.33
N ARG A 453 22.31 -19.76 12.47
CA ARG A 453 21.78 -21.12 12.48
C ARG A 453 20.45 -21.26 11.75
N ALA A 454 19.56 -20.29 11.91
CA ALA A 454 18.22 -20.29 11.29
C ALA A 454 18.28 -20.00 9.80
N PHE A 455 19.07 -19.04 9.42
CA PHE A 455 19.23 -18.57 8.03
C PHE A 455 20.21 -19.38 7.20
N GLY A 456 21.12 -20.14 7.86
CA GLY A 456 22.18 -20.89 7.19
C GLY A 456 23.30 -19.99 6.66
N MET A 457 23.57 -18.89 7.36
CA MET A 457 24.59 -17.89 7.01
C MET A 457 25.73 -17.89 8.02
N ALA A 458 26.77 -17.10 7.75
CA ALA A 458 27.95 -16.90 8.62
C ALA A 458 28.27 -15.40 8.73
N LEU A 459 27.26 -14.55 8.94
CA LEU A 459 27.44 -13.11 9.11
C LEU A 459 27.93 -12.80 10.54
N SER A 460 28.66 -11.70 10.66
CA SER A 460 29.15 -11.23 11.96
C SER A 460 28.12 -10.41 12.74
N GLU A 461 27.15 -9.80 12.04
CA GLU A 461 26.09 -8.98 12.61
C GLU A 461 24.85 -8.91 11.69
N TYR A 462 23.64 -8.87 12.30
CA TYR A 462 22.36 -8.61 11.61
C TYR A 462 21.70 -7.29 12.08
N HIS A 463 22.09 -6.76 13.23
CA HIS A 463 21.41 -5.70 13.96
C HIS A 463 21.99 -4.31 13.67
N THR A 464 22.32 -4.06 12.43
CA THR A 464 22.75 -2.74 11.94
C THR A 464 21.77 -2.23 10.90
N GLY A 465 21.48 -0.95 10.94
CA GLY A 465 20.63 -0.28 9.96
C GLY A 465 21.39 0.20 8.72
N TYR A 466 22.72 0.19 8.71
CA TYR A 466 23.50 0.64 7.56
C TYR A 466 23.54 -0.45 6.48
N ARG A 467 22.75 -0.27 5.44
CA ARG A 467 22.53 -1.28 4.41
C ARG A 467 22.46 -0.66 3.03
N ALA A 468 22.93 -1.41 2.03
CA ALA A 468 22.72 -1.09 0.64
C ALA A 468 22.05 -2.27 -0.08
N PHE A 469 21.17 -1.97 -1.01
CA PHE A 469 20.40 -2.94 -1.78
C PHE A 469 20.48 -2.63 -3.27
N SER A 470 20.56 -3.67 -4.10
CA SER A 470 20.25 -3.50 -5.52
C SER A 470 18.72 -3.27 -5.69
N ALA A 471 18.34 -2.40 -6.61
CA ALA A 471 16.93 -2.17 -6.94
C ALA A 471 16.25 -3.48 -7.40
N GLN A 472 16.97 -4.32 -8.13
CA GLN A 472 16.48 -5.63 -8.58
C GLN A 472 16.07 -6.51 -7.39
N LEU A 473 16.88 -6.55 -6.33
CA LEU A 473 16.55 -7.30 -5.11
C LEU A 473 15.31 -6.72 -4.44
N LEU A 474 15.26 -5.41 -4.20
CA LEU A 474 14.10 -4.77 -3.56
C LEU A 474 12.80 -4.98 -4.36
N ARG A 475 12.85 -4.89 -5.69
CA ARG A 475 11.68 -5.20 -6.54
C ARG A 475 11.25 -6.67 -6.46
N SER A 476 12.15 -7.59 -6.14
CA SER A 476 11.86 -9.03 -6.05
C SER A 476 11.23 -9.46 -4.73
N ILE A 477 11.31 -8.65 -3.68
CA ILE A 477 10.84 -8.96 -2.32
C ILE A 477 9.67 -8.07 -1.90
N PRO A 478 8.67 -8.59 -1.18
CA PRO A 478 7.50 -7.81 -0.79
C PRO A 478 7.79 -6.97 0.48
N PHE A 479 8.84 -6.12 0.46
CA PHE A 479 9.27 -5.34 1.62
C PHE A 479 8.18 -4.38 2.13
N LEU A 480 7.26 -3.95 1.27
CA LEU A 480 6.12 -3.11 1.63
C LEU A 480 5.12 -3.80 2.58
N ARG A 481 5.12 -5.14 2.64
CA ARG A 481 4.32 -5.94 3.59
C ARG A 481 4.96 -6.06 4.98
N ASN A 482 6.19 -5.64 5.14
CA ASN A 482 6.90 -5.70 6.41
C ASN A 482 6.27 -4.77 7.45
N SER A 483 6.58 -5.00 8.72
CA SER A 483 6.17 -4.15 9.83
C SER A 483 6.62 -2.69 9.63
N ASP A 484 5.87 -1.77 10.20
CA ASP A 484 6.27 -0.36 10.29
C ASP A 484 7.25 -0.09 11.46
N ASP A 485 7.48 -1.08 12.34
CA ASP A 485 8.35 -1.02 13.51
C ASP A 485 9.76 -1.59 13.22
N PHE A 486 10.65 -1.62 14.19
CA PHE A 486 12.06 -2.08 14.11
C PHE A 486 12.23 -3.51 13.59
N VAL A 487 11.25 -4.40 13.79
CA VAL A 487 11.28 -5.77 13.28
C VAL A 487 11.31 -5.84 11.74
N PHE A 488 11.02 -4.72 11.05
CA PHE A 488 11.22 -4.56 9.61
C PHE A 488 12.58 -5.10 9.15
N ASP A 489 13.62 -4.76 9.90
CA ASP A 489 15.00 -5.13 9.61
C ASP A 489 15.23 -6.63 9.56
N GLN A 490 14.55 -7.41 10.41
CA GLN A 490 14.63 -8.87 10.40
C GLN A 490 13.76 -9.50 9.32
N GLN A 491 12.61 -8.89 9.07
CA GLN A 491 11.70 -9.37 8.01
C GLN A 491 12.34 -9.22 6.62
N ILE A 492 13.01 -8.08 6.35
CA ILE A 492 13.70 -7.88 5.07
C ILE A 492 14.85 -8.87 4.88
N PHE A 493 15.60 -9.21 5.95
CA PHE A 493 16.61 -10.28 5.88
C PHE A 493 16.02 -11.63 5.52
N ALA A 494 14.93 -12.02 6.16
CA ALA A 494 14.23 -13.27 5.85
C ALA A 494 13.81 -13.32 4.36
N GLN A 495 13.34 -12.20 3.83
CA GLN A 495 12.95 -12.07 2.41
C GLN A 495 14.16 -12.18 1.48
N VAL A 496 15.23 -11.43 1.76
CA VAL A 496 16.50 -11.43 1.00
C VAL A 496 17.07 -12.84 0.90
N LEU A 497 17.15 -13.55 2.02
CA LEU A 497 17.70 -14.91 2.07
C LEU A 497 16.77 -15.95 1.43
N ALA A 498 15.46 -15.76 1.50
CA ALA A 498 14.51 -16.60 0.79
C ALA A 498 14.65 -16.49 -0.74
N ARG A 499 15.22 -15.39 -1.25
CA ARG A 499 15.56 -15.21 -2.68
C ARG A 499 16.92 -15.79 -3.07
N GLY A 500 17.72 -16.26 -2.11
CA GLY A 500 19.08 -16.70 -2.36
C GLY A 500 20.01 -15.54 -2.76
N ALA A 501 19.69 -14.31 -2.32
CA ALA A 501 20.48 -13.13 -2.63
C ALA A 501 21.87 -13.19 -1.97
N ARG A 502 22.86 -12.61 -2.62
CA ARG A 502 24.24 -12.54 -2.15
C ARG A 502 24.38 -11.37 -1.18
N VAL A 503 24.75 -11.68 0.07
CA VAL A 503 24.96 -10.68 1.13
C VAL A 503 26.44 -10.57 1.44
N VAL A 504 26.98 -9.34 1.45
CA VAL A 504 28.37 -9.02 1.76
C VAL A 504 28.43 -8.07 2.96
N GLU A 505 29.40 -8.27 3.85
CA GLU A 505 29.65 -7.38 5.00
C GLU A 505 30.79 -6.41 4.71
N VAL A 506 30.60 -5.14 5.08
CA VAL A 506 31.61 -4.09 5.06
C VAL A 506 31.87 -3.66 6.52
N PRO A 507 33.14 -3.61 6.97
CA PRO A 507 33.44 -3.19 8.34
C PRO A 507 33.16 -1.69 8.52
N ILE A 508 32.38 -1.34 9.54
CA ILE A 508 32.06 0.04 9.87
C ILE A 508 32.51 0.39 11.30
N PRO A 509 32.86 1.66 11.58
CA PRO A 509 33.16 2.11 12.93
C PRO A 509 31.89 2.09 13.79
N THR A 510 32.08 1.85 15.08
CA THR A 510 31.02 1.96 16.09
C THR A 510 31.08 3.36 16.70
N ARG A 511 29.96 4.09 16.69
CA ARG A 511 29.83 5.41 17.29
C ARG A 511 28.67 5.38 18.28
N TYR A 512 28.99 5.47 19.58
CA TYR A 512 28.01 5.65 20.64
C TYR A 512 28.26 6.98 21.33
N PHE A 513 27.29 7.89 21.31
CA PHE A 513 27.31 9.17 22.01
C PHE A 513 25.93 9.44 22.63
N ARG A 514 25.86 10.39 23.58
CA ARG A 514 24.67 10.60 24.42
C ARG A 514 23.43 11.02 23.64
N GLU A 515 23.60 11.74 22.55
CA GLU A 515 22.54 12.24 21.68
C GLU A 515 22.04 11.20 20.66
N ALA A 516 22.78 10.10 20.47
CA ALA A 516 22.36 9.02 19.57
C ALA A 516 21.14 8.30 20.15
N SER A 517 20.12 8.11 19.34
CA SER A 517 18.89 7.40 19.74
C SER A 517 19.21 5.93 20.07
N SER A 518 19.58 5.66 21.33
CA SER A 518 19.80 4.28 21.78
C SER A 518 18.49 3.69 22.26
N VAL A 519 18.06 2.63 21.58
CA VAL A 519 16.91 1.82 21.99
C VAL A 519 17.13 1.37 23.44
N ASP A 520 16.17 1.62 24.33
CA ASP A 520 16.19 1.22 25.72
C ASP A 520 16.10 -0.30 25.92
N LEU A 521 16.35 -0.78 27.13
CA LEU A 521 16.35 -2.22 27.40
C LEU A 521 15.00 -2.91 27.15
N PRO A 522 13.82 -2.35 27.54
CA PRO A 522 12.52 -2.93 27.23
C PRO A 522 12.27 -3.07 25.72
N THR A 523 12.57 -2.03 24.94
CA THR A 523 12.42 -2.05 23.49
C THR A 523 13.40 -3.05 22.84
N SER A 524 14.63 -3.15 23.37
CA SER A 524 15.62 -4.16 22.93
C SER A 524 15.14 -5.60 23.18
N ILE A 525 14.50 -5.86 24.32
CA ILE A 525 13.90 -7.18 24.64
C ILE A 525 12.74 -7.48 23.69
N ARG A 526 11.82 -6.51 23.49
CA ARG A 526 10.70 -6.65 22.56
C ARG A 526 11.19 -6.96 21.14
N TYR A 527 12.19 -6.22 20.66
CA TYR A 527 12.84 -6.48 19.37
C TYR A 527 13.43 -7.89 19.29
N GLY A 528 14.15 -8.35 20.33
CA GLY A 528 14.70 -9.70 20.39
C GLY A 528 13.62 -10.79 20.30
N VAL A 529 12.51 -10.64 21.02
CA VAL A 529 11.37 -11.57 20.95
C VAL A 529 10.74 -11.58 19.54
N GLN A 530 10.55 -10.41 18.94
CA GLN A 530 10.03 -10.28 17.58
C GLN A 530 10.98 -10.94 16.56
N THR A 531 12.30 -10.74 16.71
CA THR A 531 13.34 -11.40 15.90
C THR A 531 13.22 -12.92 15.98
N LEU A 532 13.14 -13.49 17.19
CA LEU A 532 12.95 -14.94 17.36
C LEU A 532 11.65 -15.44 16.71
N GLY A 533 10.57 -14.64 16.76
CA GLY A 533 9.32 -14.92 16.08
C GLY A 533 9.47 -14.99 14.55
N VAL A 534 10.22 -14.04 13.95
CA VAL A 534 10.56 -14.04 12.51
C VAL A 534 11.37 -15.28 12.15
N LEU A 535 12.41 -15.61 12.93
CA LEU A 535 13.26 -16.79 12.71
C LEU A 535 12.49 -18.09 12.78
N GLY A 536 11.68 -18.27 13.83
CA GLY A 536 10.83 -19.45 13.99
C GLY A 536 9.89 -19.64 12.78
N ARG A 537 9.27 -18.56 12.35
CA ARG A 537 8.36 -18.58 11.19
C ARG A 537 9.13 -18.85 9.88
N PHE A 538 10.29 -18.26 9.70
CA PHE A 538 11.15 -18.52 8.55
C PHE A 538 11.55 -20.00 8.45
N VAL A 539 12.00 -20.61 9.54
CA VAL A 539 12.40 -22.03 9.58
C VAL A 539 11.23 -22.96 9.24
N ILE A 540 10.03 -22.66 9.79
CA ILE A 540 8.82 -23.46 9.58
C ILE A 540 8.33 -23.31 8.13
N ASP A 541 8.26 -22.10 7.62
CA ASP A 541 7.60 -21.79 6.35
C ASP A 541 8.51 -21.84 5.13
N ARG A 542 9.83 -21.77 5.31
CA ARG A 542 10.82 -21.86 4.22
C ARG A 542 10.63 -23.10 3.34
N ARG A 543 10.11 -24.20 3.91
CA ARG A 543 9.80 -25.45 3.19
C ARG A 543 8.36 -25.52 2.71
N ARG A 544 7.44 -24.73 3.29
CA ARG A 544 6.01 -24.81 3.05
C ARG A 544 5.45 -23.70 2.16
N GLY A 545 6.21 -22.61 1.97
CA GLY A 545 5.83 -21.46 1.13
C GLY A 545 4.54 -20.74 1.56
N ARG A 546 4.10 -20.92 2.83
CA ARG A 546 2.82 -20.39 3.32
C ARG A 546 2.92 -18.97 3.89
N TRP A 547 4.11 -18.54 4.31
CA TRP A 547 4.28 -17.20 4.88
C TRP A 547 4.28 -16.14 3.76
N PRO A 548 3.29 -15.22 3.75
CA PRO A 548 3.16 -14.22 2.68
C PRO A 548 4.39 -13.32 2.49
N LEU A 549 5.17 -13.09 3.57
CA LEU A 549 6.41 -12.30 3.49
C LEU A 549 7.54 -12.99 2.71
N LEU A 550 7.52 -14.31 2.55
CA LEU A 550 8.53 -15.04 1.77
C LEU A 550 8.10 -15.29 0.32
N ARG A 551 6.88 -14.94 -0.05
CA ARG A 551 6.41 -15.00 -1.43
C ARG A 551 7.14 -13.94 -2.26
N ARG A 552 7.11 -14.08 -3.58
CA ARG A 552 7.63 -13.02 -4.45
C ARG A 552 6.82 -11.75 -4.25
N ALA A 553 7.47 -10.59 -4.39
CA ALA A 553 6.74 -9.37 -4.61
C ALA A 553 5.75 -9.62 -5.73
N ALA A 554 4.54 -9.14 -5.59
CA ALA A 554 3.59 -9.14 -6.69
C ALA A 554 4.30 -8.46 -7.85
N GLY A 555 4.61 -9.24 -8.91
CA GLY A 555 5.60 -8.92 -9.94
C GLY A 555 5.60 -7.47 -10.36
N ASP A 556 6.76 -6.99 -10.67
CA ASP A 556 7.13 -5.62 -11.05
C ASP A 556 6.02 -4.55 -10.92
N LEU A 557 5.60 -4.26 -9.67
CA LEU A 557 4.64 -3.18 -9.37
C LEU A 557 5.18 -1.81 -9.81
N GLY A 558 6.41 -1.77 -10.34
CA GLY A 558 7.10 -0.59 -10.82
C GLY A 558 7.54 -0.63 -12.30
N ALA A 559 7.43 -1.76 -13.00
CA ALA A 559 7.74 -1.75 -14.43
C ALA A 559 6.57 -1.11 -15.17
N GLN A 560 6.84 0.02 -15.81
CA GLN A 560 6.02 0.48 -16.92
C GLN A 560 5.92 -0.69 -17.92
N ARG A 561 4.72 -1.23 -18.12
CA ARG A 561 4.48 -2.03 -19.33
C ARG A 561 4.72 -1.09 -20.50
N PRO A 562 5.57 -1.49 -21.50
CA PRO A 562 5.80 -0.67 -22.67
C PRO A 562 4.49 -0.42 -23.43
#